data_85a230626d07c01a491ad0685d476efb
#
_entry.id   85a230626d07c01a491ad0685d476efb
#
_cell.length_a   1.000
_cell.length_b   1.000
_cell.length_c   1.000
_cell.angle_alpha   90.00
_cell.angle_beta   90.00
_cell.angle_gamma   90.00
#
_symmetry.space_group_name_H-M   'P 1'
#
loop_
_entity.id
_entity.type
_entity.pdbx_description
1 polymer ?
#
loop_
_entity_poly.entity_id
_entity_poly.type
_entity_poly.pdbx_seq_one_letter_code
_entity_poly.pdbx_strand_id
1 'polypeptide(L)'
;RDVAPSRGLGDVYKRQGPSNEALKTELEQWYGACTPDQEKEGNGPAAYVRYEKLSMPVGFISAIHGKFCGSCNRVRLTSRGFLKLCLCYENGVDLREVLQNGTAADLRDVMAQAILKKPMEHCFERPKDMTEHHLMSGIGG
;
A
#
# COMPACT_ATOMS: atom_id res chain seq x y z
N ARG A 1 -17.73 11.99 -21.13
CA ARG A 1 -17.53 11.79 -19.68
C ARG A 1 -16.15 12.36 -19.37
N ASP A 2 -16.13 13.51 -18.70
CA ASP A 2 -14.90 14.12 -18.24
C ASP A 2 -14.29 13.20 -17.17
N VAL A 3 -13.22 12.51 -17.50
CA VAL A 3 -12.43 11.77 -16.54
C VAL A 3 -11.68 12.82 -15.72
N ALA A 4 -12.07 13.00 -14.48
CA ALA A 4 -11.35 13.88 -13.57
C ALA A 4 -9.87 13.46 -13.54
N PRO A 5 -8.91 14.38 -13.65
CA PRO A 5 -7.50 14.04 -13.59
C PRO A 5 -7.20 13.30 -12.29
N SER A 6 -6.40 12.23 -12.39
CA SER A 6 -5.97 11.45 -11.22
C SER A 6 -5.27 12.40 -10.24
N ARG A 7 -5.86 12.53 -9.05
CA ARG A 7 -5.33 13.43 -8.01
C ARG A 7 -4.09 12.81 -7.38
N GLY A 8 -3.10 13.64 -7.07
CA GLY A 8 -1.90 13.20 -6.37
C GLY A 8 -2.20 12.70 -4.95
N LEU A 9 -1.25 11.97 -4.36
CA LEU A 9 -1.35 11.45 -2.99
C LEU A 9 -1.72 12.51 -1.95
N GLY A 10 -1.28 13.76 -2.12
CA GLY A 10 -1.62 14.87 -1.23
C GLY A 10 -3.12 15.23 -1.18
N ASP A 11 -3.87 14.91 -2.24
CA ASP A 11 -5.33 15.14 -2.28
C ASP A 11 -6.12 14.05 -1.54
N VAL A 12 -5.61 12.83 -1.53
CA VAL A 12 -6.18 11.72 -0.75
C VAL A 12 -6.12 12.03 0.75
N TYR A 13 -5.09 12.73 1.18
CA TYR A 13 -4.89 13.14 2.57
C TYR A 13 -5.93 14.15 3.08
N LYS A 14 -6.39 15.03 2.23
CA LYS A 14 -7.34 16.11 2.60
C LYS A 14 -8.78 15.63 2.71
N ARG A 15 -9.09 14.42 2.23
CA ARG A 15 -10.44 13.85 2.20
C ARG A 15 -10.46 12.48 2.85
N GLN A 16 -10.07 12.41 4.11
CA GLN A 16 -10.15 11.15 4.86
C GLN A 16 -11.60 10.85 5.21
N GLY A 17 -11.99 9.61 4.93
CA GLY A 17 -13.24 9.04 5.42
C GLY A 17 -13.14 8.69 6.92
N PRO A 18 -14.20 8.06 7.47
CA PRO A 18 -14.18 7.57 8.86
C PRO A 18 -13.03 6.58 9.09
N SER A 19 -12.55 6.51 10.33
CA SER A 19 -11.52 5.53 10.70
C SER A 19 -12.07 4.10 10.62
N ASN A 20 -11.19 3.11 10.47
CA ASN A 20 -11.60 1.71 10.48
C ASN A 20 -12.25 1.30 11.82
N GLU A 21 -11.82 1.90 12.92
CA GLU A 21 -12.41 1.69 14.25
C GLU A 21 -13.86 2.20 14.30
N ALA A 22 -14.10 3.40 13.78
CA ALA A 22 -15.45 3.96 13.69
C ALA A 22 -16.36 3.10 12.82
N LEU A 23 -15.85 2.64 11.66
CA LEU A 23 -16.59 1.74 10.77
C LEU A 23 -16.87 0.38 11.43
N LYS A 24 -15.92 -0.20 12.16
CA LYS A 24 -16.13 -1.43 12.91
C LYS A 24 -17.26 -1.28 13.92
N THR A 25 -17.23 -0.21 14.72
CA THR A 25 -18.26 0.08 15.72
C THR A 25 -19.64 0.26 15.07
N GLU A 26 -19.72 0.95 13.94
CA GLU A 26 -20.97 1.12 13.23
C GLU A 26 -21.51 -0.22 12.68
N LEU A 27 -20.62 -1.04 12.11
CA LEU A 27 -20.99 -2.36 11.59
C LEU A 27 -21.42 -3.32 12.72
N GLU A 28 -20.84 -3.21 13.91
CA GLU A 28 -21.27 -4.00 15.08
C GLU A 28 -22.72 -3.71 15.49
N GLN A 29 -23.16 -2.46 15.36
CA GLN A 29 -24.56 -2.10 15.66
C GLN A 29 -25.56 -2.81 14.72
N TRP A 30 -25.16 -3.09 13.49
CA TRP A 30 -26.03 -3.69 12.49
C TRP A 30 -25.89 -5.22 12.42
N TYR A 31 -24.68 -5.72 12.56
CA TYR A 31 -24.34 -7.11 12.28
C TYR A 31 -23.91 -7.92 13.50
N GLY A 32 -23.98 -7.34 14.69
CA GLY A 32 -23.57 -7.99 15.93
C GLY A 32 -22.08 -7.91 16.19
N ALA A 33 -21.63 -8.52 17.28
CA ALA A 33 -20.23 -8.44 17.71
C ALA A 33 -19.26 -8.92 16.63
N CYS A 34 -18.09 -8.28 16.55
CA CYS A 34 -17.03 -8.72 15.65
C CYS A 34 -15.91 -9.44 16.39
N THR A 35 -15.40 -10.49 15.75
CA THR A 35 -14.23 -11.24 16.22
C THR A 35 -13.14 -11.21 15.16
N PRO A 36 -11.85 -11.15 15.53
CA PRO A 36 -10.77 -11.28 14.58
C PRO A 36 -10.85 -12.59 13.82
N ASP A 37 -10.75 -12.55 12.50
CA ASP A 37 -10.62 -13.75 11.69
C ASP A 37 -9.16 -14.22 11.71
N GLN A 38 -8.95 -15.44 12.18
CA GLN A 38 -7.61 -16.04 12.24
C GLN A 38 -7.19 -16.67 10.91
N GLU A 39 -8.14 -16.91 10.02
CA GLU A 39 -7.84 -17.39 8.67
C GLU A 39 -7.26 -16.24 7.84
N LYS A 40 -5.99 -16.36 7.51
CA LYS A 40 -5.30 -15.37 6.68
C LYS A 40 -5.66 -15.56 5.21
N GLU A 41 -6.66 -14.84 4.74
CA GLU A 41 -7.04 -14.86 3.33
C GLU A 41 -6.02 -14.08 2.47
N GLY A 42 -5.12 -14.82 1.84
CA GLY A 42 -4.15 -14.27 0.90
C GLY A 42 -2.99 -13.52 1.55
N ASN A 43 -2.27 -12.74 0.75
CA ASN A 43 -1.06 -12.02 1.14
C ASN A 43 -1.25 -10.49 1.08
N GLY A 44 -2.48 -10.03 1.28
CA GLY A 44 -2.86 -8.63 1.26
C GLY A 44 -2.64 -7.92 2.61
N PRO A 45 -2.79 -6.58 2.64
CA PRO A 45 -2.64 -5.78 3.85
C PRO A 45 -3.93 -5.74 4.69
N ALA A 46 -4.99 -6.45 4.31
CA ALA A 46 -6.25 -6.45 5.01
C ALA A 46 -6.17 -7.27 6.31
N ALA A 47 -6.71 -6.70 7.38
CA ALA A 47 -7.05 -7.44 8.59
C ALA A 47 -8.53 -7.82 8.53
N TYR A 48 -8.82 -9.10 8.67
CA TYR A 48 -10.18 -9.62 8.55
C TYR A 48 -10.84 -9.78 9.91
N VAL A 49 -12.14 -9.50 9.95
CA VAL A 49 -13.00 -9.74 11.10
C VAL A 49 -14.30 -10.44 10.65
N ARG A 50 -14.90 -11.22 11.53
CA ARG A 50 -16.22 -11.85 11.33
C ARG A 50 -17.25 -11.19 12.23
N TYR A 51 -18.39 -10.84 11.66
CA TYR A 51 -19.56 -10.37 12.39
C TYR A 51 -20.57 -11.51 12.52
N GLU A 52 -21.27 -11.56 13.65
CA GLU A 52 -22.21 -12.67 13.97
C GLU A 52 -23.28 -12.92 12.89
N LYS A 53 -23.79 -11.85 12.29
CA LYS A 53 -24.86 -11.89 11.29
C LYS A 53 -24.35 -11.90 9.84
N LEU A 54 -23.05 -11.93 9.61
CA LEU A 54 -22.48 -12.00 8.27
C LEU A 54 -21.83 -13.37 8.03
N SER A 55 -22.14 -13.96 6.89
CA SER A 55 -21.55 -15.24 6.47
C SER A 55 -20.13 -15.11 5.95
N MET A 56 -19.71 -13.90 5.54
CA MET A 56 -18.41 -13.64 4.97
C MET A 56 -17.57 -12.72 5.88
N PRO A 57 -16.25 -12.91 5.94
CA PRO A 57 -15.39 -11.99 6.67
C PRO A 57 -15.33 -10.62 5.99
N VAL A 58 -15.12 -9.58 6.78
CA VAL A 58 -14.93 -8.21 6.32
C VAL A 58 -13.47 -7.81 6.50
N GLY A 59 -12.81 -7.42 5.41
CA GLY A 59 -11.40 -7.00 5.43
C GLY A 59 -11.25 -5.48 5.57
N PHE A 60 -10.47 -5.04 6.54
CA PHE A 60 -10.12 -3.65 6.75
C PHE A 60 -8.67 -3.39 6.35
N ILE A 61 -8.45 -2.38 5.52
CA ILE A 61 -7.11 -1.91 5.15
C ILE A 61 -6.88 -0.57 5.84
N SER A 62 -5.93 -0.53 6.78
CA SER A 62 -5.57 0.67 7.52
C SER A 62 -4.22 1.17 7.04
N ALA A 63 -4.24 2.05 6.03
CA ALA A 63 -3.01 2.58 5.46
C ALA A 63 -2.40 3.71 6.32
N ILE A 64 -3.19 4.40 7.13
CA ILE A 64 -2.77 5.58 7.87
C ILE A 64 -2.60 5.27 9.36
N HIS A 65 -3.68 4.85 10.03
CA HIS A 65 -3.69 4.68 11.49
C HIS A 65 -3.24 3.30 11.98
N GLY A 66 -3.25 2.29 11.12
CA GLY A 66 -2.80 0.93 11.43
C GLY A 66 -1.72 0.49 10.45
N LYS A 67 -0.53 1.06 10.55
CA LYS A 67 0.57 0.82 9.60
C LYS A 67 0.88 -0.67 9.47
N PHE A 68 0.72 -1.19 8.26
CA PHE A 68 1.12 -2.56 7.90
C PHE A 68 2.52 -2.62 7.28
N CYS A 69 3.34 -1.57 7.46
CA CYS A 69 4.65 -1.45 6.82
C CYS A 69 5.60 -2.59 7.18
N GLY A 70 5.57 -3.07 8.41
CA GLY A 70 6.42 -4.18 8.87
C GLY A 70 6.16 -5.52 8.14
N SER A 71 4.93 -5.72 7.65
CA SER A 71 4.54 -6.89 6.85
C SER A 71 4.34 -6.56 5.37
N CYS A 72 4.65 -5.33 4.95
CA CYS A 72 4.42 -4.88 3.59
C CYS A 72 5.41 -5.51 2.61
N ASN A 73 4.92 -6.40 1.77
CA ASN A 73 5.67 -7.08 0.70
C ASN A 73 5.55 -6.40 -0.67
N ARG A 74 5.03 -5.17 -0.74
CA ARG A 74 4.72 -4.50 -1.99
C ARG A 74 5.88 -3.68 -2.51
N VAL A 75 6.19 -3.87 -3.78
CA VAL A 75 7.04 -3.02 -4.61
C VAL A 75 6.29 -2.72 -5.92
N ARG A 76 6.70 -1.70 -6.64
CA ARG A 76 6.09 -1.32 -7.92
C ARG A 76 7.17 -1.15 -8.98
N LEU A 77 6.93 -1.72 -10.13
CA LEU A 77 7.75 -1.47 -11.31
C LEU A 77 7.01 -0.47 -12.19
N THR A 78 7.65 0.66 -12.45
CA THR A 78 7.09 1.67 -13.37
C THR A 78 7.32 1.25 -14.83
N SER A 79 6.54 1.80 -15.74
CA SER A 79 6.72 1.59 -17.19
C SER A 79 8.10 2.04 -17.71
N ARG A 80 8.82 2.85 -16.94
CA ARG A 80 10.18 3.32 -17.26
C ARG A 80 11.27 2.42 -16.71
N GLY A 81 10.95 1.28 -16.09
CA GLY A 81 11.94 0.36 -15.53
C GLY A 81 12.49 0.78 -14.16
N PHE A 82 11.81 1.66 -13.44
CA PHE A 82 12.18 2.04 -12.08
C PHE A 82 11.44 1.17 -11.06
N LEU A 83 12.17 0.45 -10.20
CA LEU A 83 11.62 -0.36 -9.11
C LEU A 83 11.44 0.53 -7.87
N LYS A 84 10.21 0.86 -7.58
CA LYS A 84 9.79 1.70 -6.46
C LYS A 84 9.50 0.84 -5.23
N LEU A 85 10.11 1.17 -4.09
CA LEU A 85 10.05 0.36 -2.87
C LEU A 85 8.90 0.74 -1.94
N CYS A 86 8.47 2.00 -1.99
CA CYS A 86 7.36 2.51 -1.19
C CYS A 86 6.55 3.52 -2.01
N LEU A 87 5.26 3.63 -1.72
CA LEU A 87 4.39 4.60 -2.36
C LEU A 87 4.63 6.03 -1.85
N CYS A 88 5.08 6.16 -0.60
CA CYS A 88 5.26 7.43 0.10
C CYS A 88 6.54 8.17 -0.30
N TYR A 89 7.55 7.44 -0.75
CA TYR A 89 8.87 7.98 -1.04
C TYR A 89 9.26 7.78 -2.50
N GLU A 90 10.10 8.66 -3.03
CA GLU A 90 10.71 8.51 -4.37
C GLU A 90 11.80 7.44 -4.43
N ASN A 91 12.11 6.80 -3.30
CA ASN A 91 13.18 5.82 -3.25
C ASN A 91 12.91 4.58 -4.10
N GLY A 92 13.97 4.06 -4.66
CA GLY A 92 13.93 2.89 -5.53
C GLY A 92 15.24 2.69 -6.28
N VAL A 93 15.21 1.86 -7.31
CA VAL A 93 16.34 1.59 -8.17
C VAL A 93 15.93 1.58 -9.64
N ASP A 94 16.74 2.18 -10.49
CA ASP A 94 16.57 2.10 -11.94
C ASP A 94 17.12 0.77 -12.44
N LEU A 95 16.26 -0.03 -13.05
CA LEU A 95 16.64 -1.36 -13.55
C LEU A 95 17.05 -1.34 -15.03
N ARG A 96 16.98 -0.19 -15.71
CA ARG A 96 17.21 -0.13 -17.17
C ARG A 96 18.59 -0.61 -17.57
N GLU A 97 19.60 -0.20 -16.84
CA GLU A 97 21.00 -0.58 -17.14
C GLU A 97 21.20 -2.09 -16.99
N VAL A 98 20.77 -2.67 -15.88
CA VAL A 98 20.90 -4.12 -15.65
C VAL A 98 20.02 -4.93 -16.58
N LEU A 99 18.87 -4.40 -17.02
CA LEU A 99 18.01 -5.05 -18.00
C LEU A 99 18.61 -5.07 -19.40
N GLN A 100 19.40 -4.04 -19.76
CA GLN A 100 20.03 -3.93 -21.08
C GLN A 100 21.36 -4.68 -21.17
N ASN A 101 22.16 -4.64 -20.12
CA ASN A 101 23.56 -5.05 -20.17
C ASN A 101 23.90 -6.20 -19.18
N GLY A 102 22.99 -6.49 -18.24
CA GLY A 102 23.21 -7.49 -17.20
C GLY A 102 22.59 -8.84 -17.51
N THR A 103 22.86 -9.79 -16.64
CA THR A 103 22.26 -11.14 -16.64
C THR A 103 21.03 -11.19 -15.73
N ALA A 104 20.27 -12.28 -15.79
CA ALA A 104 19.16 -12.54 -14.85
C ALA A 104 19.64 -12.65 -13.39
N ALA A 105 20.90 -13.06 -13.17
CA ALA A 105 21.48 -13.09 -11.82
C ALA A 105 21.75 -11.67 -11.31
N ASP A 106 22.33 -10.81 -12.13
CA ASP A 106 22.59 -9.40 -11.79
C ASP A 106 21.27 -8.66 -11.47
N LEU A 107 20.23 -8.88 -12.28
CA LEU A 107 18.91 -8.32 -12.05
C LEU A 107 18.33 -8.75 -10.69
N ARG A 108 18.43 -10.04 -10.37
CA ARG A 108 17.98 -10.58 -9.09
C ARG A 108 18.72 -9.92 -7.92
N ASP A 109 20.03 -9.79 -8.02
CA ASP A 109 20.86 -9.22 -6.97
C ASP A 109 20.56 -7.74 -6.75
N VAL A 110 20.42 -6.97 -7.83
CA VAL A 110 20.02 -5.54 -7.75
C VAL A 110 18.66 -5.39 -7.09
N MET A 111 17.68 -6.20 -7.48
CA MET A 111 16.35 -6.16 -6.89
C MET A 111 16.36 -6.57 -5.41
N ALA A 112 17.10 -7.62 -5.05
CA ALA A 112 17.23 -8.08 -3.67
C ALA A 112 17.86 -7.00 -2.78
N GLN A 113 18.96 -6.39 -3.23
CA GLN A 113 19.61 -5.30 -2.51
C GLN A 113 18.71 -4.07 -2.36
N ALA A 114 17.91 -3.76 -3.37
CA ALA A 114 16.95 -2.68 -3.29
C ALA A 114 15.86 -2.98 -2.25
N ILE A 115 15.30 -4.18 -2.26
CA ILE A 115 14.25 -4.59 -1.32
C ILE A 115 14.74 -4.54 0.14
N LEU A 116 15.98 -4.91 0.41
CA LEU A 116 16.58 -4.79 1.75
C LEU A 116 16.67 -3.34 2.24
N LYS A 117 16.68 -2.36 1.34
CA LYS A 117 16.67 -0.92 1.65
C LYS A 117 15.26 -0.33 1.75
N LYS A 118 14.23 -1.17 1.72
CA LYS A 118 12.85 -0.71 1.83
C LYS A 118 12.63 0.01 3.15
N PRO A 119 11.96 1.19 3.16
CA PRO A 119 11.64 1.90 4.39
C PRO A 119 10.83 1.05 5.35
N MET A 120 11.18 1.09 6.63
CA MET A 120 10.45 0.39 7.69
C MET A 120 9.06 0.94 7.93
N GLU A 121 8.84 2.23 7.60
CA GLU A 121 7.57 2.92 7.76
C GLU A 121 7.29 3.86 6.59
N HIS A 122 6.02 4.11 6.31
CA HIS A 122 5.61 5.21 5.45
C HIS A 122 5.43 6.51 6.27
N CYS A 123 5.34 7.64 5.57
CA CYS A 123 5.21 8.97 6.16
C CYS A 123 3.85 9.64 5.89
N PHE A 124 2.80 8.87 5.56
CA PHE A 124 1.50 9.45 5.21
C PHE A 124 0.88 10.33 6.31
N GLU A 125 1.22 10.10 7.58
CA GLU A 125 0.81 10.95 8.70
C GLU A 125 1.56 12.29 8.75
N ARG A 126 2.70 12.37 8.06
CA ARG A 126 3.56 13.54 8.00
C ARG A 126 3.75 13.96 6.55
N PRO A 127 2.80 14.67 5.94
CA PRO A 127 2.85 15.03 4.53
C PRO A 127 4.10 15.78 4.10
N LYS A 128 4.76 16.48 5.04
CA LYS A 128 6.02 17.18 4.78
C LYS A 128 7.21 16.25 4.50
N ASP A 129 7.13 15.01 4.99
CA ASP A 129 8.18 13.99 4.82
C ASP A 129 7.94 13.14 3.57
N MET A 130 6.83 13.36 2.87
CA MET A 130 6.56 12.70 1.60
C MET A 130 7.45 13.29 0.51
N THR A 131 8.23 12.42 -0.13
CA THR A 131 9.08 12.82 -1.26
C THR A 131 8.46 12.44 -2.61
N GLU A 132 7.36 11.70 -2.61
CA GLU A 132 6.67 11.31 -3.83
C GLU A 132 5.84 12.47 -4.40
N HIS A 133 6.18 12.91 -5.59
CA HIS A 133 5.51 14.02 -6.29
C HIS A 133 4.81 13.58 -7.58
N HIS A 134 5.01 12.33 -8.02
CA HIS A 134 4.38 11.84 -9.23
C HIS A 134 2.89 11.55 -9.02
N LEU A 135 2.10 11.74 -10.07
CA LEU A 135 0.71 11.31 -10.09
C LEU A 135 0.64 9.77 -10.00
N MET A 136 -0.43 9.25 -9.40
CA MET A 136 -0.66 7.80 -9.26
C MET A 136 -0.59 7.07 -10.62
N SER A 137 -1.07 7.69 -11.68
CA SER A 137 -0.97 7.17 -13.04
C SER A 137 0.47 7.02 -13.57
N GLY A 138 1.41 7.78 -13.02
CA GLY A 138 2.83 7.72 -13.41
C GLY A 138 3.67 6.70 -12.64
N ILE A 139 3.16 6.21 -11.50
CA ILE A 139 3.90 5.27 -10.63
C ILE A 139 3.38 3.84 -10.67
N GLY A 140 2.51 3.54 -11.63
CA GLY A 140 1.95 2.21 -11.82
C GLY A 140 0.85 1.90 -10.81
N GLY A 141 -0.38 2.03 -11.22
CA GLY A 141 -1.59 1.70 -10.48
C GLY A 141 -2.62 1.15 -11.43
#